data_0787f8ef07292d3fa848cb864678adb1
#
_entry.id   0787f8ef07292d3fa848cb864678adb1
#
_cell.length_a   1.000
_cell.length_b   1.000
_cell.length_c   1.000
_cell.angle_alpha   90.00
_cell.angle_beta   90.00
_cell.angle_gamma   90.00
#
_symmetry.space_group_name_H-M   'P 1'
#
loop_
_entity.id
_entity.type
_entity.pdbx_description
1 polymer ?
#
loop_
_entity_poly.entity_id
_entity_poly.type
_entity_poly.pdbx_seq_one_letter_code
_entity_poly.pdbx_strand_id
1 'polypeptide(L)'
;MVFIMPKEFMAPDDEDHELELEEAMAQLNLEPLPATFEKPEDDKRHHLKALFLKEFVDGKPVTKMLVDGGAAVNIMPYVMIRKLGKNQDDLTKADMMLKEFEGVVSPTLGALCVDLTIGSKTLPTTFFVINGKGSYSLLLGQDWIHANCCILSTMHQCLI
;
A
#
# COMPACT_ATOMS: atom_id res chain seq x y z
N MET A 1 7.14 -16.87 -8.65
CA MET A 1 8.34 -16.41 -9.41
C MET A 1 9.09 -15.47 -8.48
N VAL A 2 10.25 -15.89 -7.95
CA VAL A 2 11.04 -15.07 -7.03
C VAL A 2 11.86 -14.11 -7.87
N PHE A 3 11.62 -12.80 -7.73
CA PHE A 3 12.46 -11.78 -8.34
C PHE A 3 13.65 -11.55 -7.42
N ILE A 4 14.85 -11.94 -7.86
CA ILE A 4 16.11 -11.55 -7.21
C ILE A 4 16.50 -10.21 -7.81
N MET A 5 16.49 -9.15 -7.00
CA MET A 5 17.01 -7.85 -7.40
C MET A 5 18.53 -7.95 -7.67
N PRO A 6 19.04 -7.33 -8.75
CA PRO A 6 20.48 -7.20 -8.96
C PRO A 6 21.13 -6.43 -7.79
N LYS A 7 22.32 -6.83 -7.36
CA LYS A 7 23.08 -6.20 -6.26
C LYS A 7 23.34 -4.70 -6.44
N GLU A 8 23.22 -4.19 -7.65
CA GLU A 8 23.40 -2.77 -8.01
C GLU A 8 22.29 -1.84 -7.48
N PHE A 9 21.17 -2.41 -7.00
CA PHE A 9 20.05 -1.69 -6.41
C PHE A 9 19.90 -1.89 -4.90
N MET A 10 20.83 -2.60 -4.28
CA MET A 10 20.92 -2.62 -2.82
C MET A 10 21.58 -1.32 -2.38
N ALA A 11 20.89 -0.57 -1.48
CA ALA A 11 21.52 0.52 -0.75
C ALA A 11 22.81 0.01 -0.08
N PRO A 12 23.86 0.84 0.07
CA PRO A 12 25.05 0.44 0.79
C PRO A 12 24.62 -0.11 2.17
N ASP A 13 25.15 -1.27 2.53
CA ASP A 13 24.90 -1.94 3.81
C ASP A 13 25.27 -0.97 4.94
N ASP A 14 24.30 -0.27 5.46
CA ASP A 14 24.39 0.40 6.75
C ASP A 14 24.15 -0.66 7.83
N GLU A 15 25.14 -1.51 8.05
CA GLU A 15 25.14 -2.51 9.14
C GLU A 15 24.84 -1.85 10.50
N ASP A 16 25.25 -0.60 10.69
CA ASP A 16 24.97 0.17 11.89
C ASP A 16 23.48 0.51 12.06
N HIS A 17 22.75 0.70 10.95
CA HIS A 17 21.32 1.02 10.99
C HIS A 17 20.44 -0.20 11.25
N GLU A 18 20.85 -1.39 10.80
CA GLU A 18 20.17 -2.65 11.13
C GLU A 18 20.30 -2.98 12.62
N LEU A 19 21.47 -2.77 13.20
CA LEU A 19 21.71 -3.01 14.62
C LEU A 19 20.89 -2.05 15.51
N GLU A 20 20.78 -0.76 15.13
CA GLU A 20 19.93 0.21 15.85
C GLU A 20 18.43 -0.14 15.75
N LEU A 21 17.98 -0.66 14.62
CA LEU A 21 16.61 -1.13 14.42
C LEU A 21 16.33 -2.40 15.23
N GLU A 22 17.24 -3.36 15.26
CA GLU A 22 17.11 -4.57 16.07
C GLU A 22 17.11 -4.25 17.56
N GLU A 23 17.97 -3.34 18.03
CA GLU A 23 17.98 -2.88 19.43
C GLU A 23 16.68 -2.11 19.79
N ALA A 24 16.18 -1.27 18.90
CA ALA A 24 14.92 -0.56 19.10
C ALA A 24 13.71 -1.52 19.12
N MET A 25 13.71 -2.54 18.28
CA MET A 25 12.68 -3.58 18.28
C MET A 25 12.77 -4.49 19.52
N ALA A 26 13.97 -4.79 20.02
CA ALA A 26 14.18 -5.56 21.25
C ALA A 26 13.71 -4.79 22.50
N GLN A 27 13.81 -3.45 22.50
CA GLN A 27 13.31 -2.61 23.59
C GLN A 27 11.77 -2.49 23.61
N LEU A 28 11.10 -2.73 22.48
CA LEU A 28 9.64 -2.70 22.39
C LEU A 28 9.01 -3.98 22.93
N ASN A 29 9.53 -4.74 23.73
CA ASN A 29 8.97 -5.91 24.47
C ASN A 29 7.58 -6.37 23.95
N LEU A 30 7.45 -6.42 22.63
CA LEU A 30 6.25 -6.86 21.93
C LEU A 30 6.28 -8.38 21.94
N GLU A 31 5.56 -8.96 22.92
CA GLU A 31 5.27 -10.39 22.82
C GLU A 31 4.58 -10.65 21.47
N PRO A 32 5.13 -11.57 20.65
CA PRO A 32 4.52 -11.87 19.37
C PRO A 32 3.11 -12.40 19.60
N LEU A 33 2.11 -11.62 19.17
CA LEU A 33 0.73 -12.07 19.16
C LEU A 33 0.56 -13.09 18.03
N PRO A 34 0.13 -14.32 18.32
CA PRO A 34 -0.09 -15.29 17.27
C PRO A 34 -1.23 -14.84 16.36
N ALA A 35 -0.95 -14.59 15.09
CA ALA A 35 -1.96 -14.38 14.08
C ALA A 35 -2.54 -15.75 13.68
N THR A 36 -3.80 -16.01 14.02
CA THR A 36 -4.47 -17.26 13.70
C THR A 36 -5.50 -17.03 12.59
N PHE A 37 -5.35 -17.72 11.47
CA PHE A 37 -6.35 -17.76 10.41
C PHE A 37 -7.22 -18.98 10.60
N GLU A 38 -8.53 -18.77 10.72
CA GLU A 38 -9.48 -19.88 10.74
C GLU A 38 -9.56 -20.51 9.34
N LYS A 39 -9.71 -21.84 9.30
CA LYS A 39 -9.89 -22.53 8.04
C LYS A 39 -11.21 -22.09 7.41
N PRO A 40 -11.24 -21.64 6.14
CA PRO A 40 -12.48 -21.28 5.46
C PRO A 40 -13.47 -22.46 5.45
N GLU A 41 -14.69 -22.22 5.93
CA GLU A 41 -15.72 -23.26 6.05
C GLU A 41 -16.30 -23.71 4.68
N ASP A 42 -16.13 -22.89 3.64
CA ASP A 42 -16.70 -23.10 2.32
C ASP A 42 -15.63 -23.40 1.27
N ASP A 43 -15.95 -24.30 0.37
CA ASP A 43 -15.21 -24.62 -0.88
C ASP A 43 -15.24 -23.43 -1.89
N LYS A 44 -15.70 -22.28 -1.45
CA LYS A 44 -15.73 -21.04 -2.23
C LYS A 44 -14.32 -20.49 -2.37
N ARG A 45 -13.87 -20.40 -3.62
CA ARG A 45 -12.54 -19.90 -3.99
C ARG A 45 -12.43 -18.38 -3.75
N HIS A 46 -12.45 -17.95 -2.49
CA HIS A 46 -12.35 -16.53 -2.10
C HIS A 46 -11.06 -15.88 -2.59
N HIS A 47 -9.99 -16.66 -2.77
CA HIS A 47 -8.70 -16.19 -3.28
C HIS A 47 -8.74 -15.59 -4.70
N LEU A 48 -9.83 -15.82 -5.44
CA LEU A 48 -10.05 -15.20 -6.75
C LEU A 48 -10.63 -13.79 -6.67
N LYS A 49 -11.01 -13.32 -5.48
CA LYS A 49 -11.54 -11.98 -5.27
C LYS A 49 -10.42 -11.05 -4.84
N ALA A 50 -10.37 -9.86 -5.47
CA ALA A 50 -9.52 -8.80 -5.00
C ALA A 50 -9.98 -8.30 -3.61
N LEU A 51 -9.03 -7.98 -2.74
CA LEU A 51 -9.32 -7.45 -1.42
C LEU A 51 -9.56 -5.94 -1.52
N PHE A 52 -10.77 -5.51 -1.15
CA PHE A 52 -11.16 -4.10 -1.11
C PHE A 52 -11.49 -3.65 0.31
N LEU A 53 -10.98 -2.49 0.68
CA LEU A 53 -11.34 -1.79 1.91
C LEU A 53 -12.33 -0.65 1.64
N LYS A 54 -13.08 -0.27 2.69
CA LYS A 54 -13.99 0.89 2.71
C LYS A 54 -13.65 1.68 3.96
N GLU A 55 -12.94 2.78 3.79
CA GLU A 55 -12.35 3.53 4.88
C GLU A 55 -12.30 5.03 4.57
N PHE A 56 -11.53 5.83 5.31
CA PHE A 56 -11.55 7.28 5.19
C PHE A 56 -10.20 7.83 4.71
N VAL A 57 -10.28 8.87 3.87
CA VAL A 57 -9.13 9.66 3.43
C VAL A 57 -9.41 11.12 3.69
N ASP A 58 -8.55 11.80 4.45
CA ASP A 58 -8.78 13.17 4.94
C ASP A 58 -10.20 13.34 5.55
N GLY A 59 -10.65 12.33 6.32
CA GLY A 59 -11.98 12.29 6.93
C GLY A 59 -13.15 12.04 5.96
N LYS A 60 -12.90 11.84 4.66
CA LYS A 60 -13.93 11.54 3.67
C LYS A 60 -14.01 10.05 3.39
N PRO A 61 -15.22 9.46 3.36
CA PRO A 61 -15.38 8.03 3.09
C PRO A 61 -14.98 7.69 1.65
N VAL A 62 -14.12 6.69 1.50
CA VAL A 62 -13.68 6.15 0.23
C VAL A 62 -13.96 4.66 0.19
N THR A 63 -14.60 4.21 -0.88
CA THR A 63 -14.88 2.81 -1.13
C THR A 63 -13.94 2.27 -2.22
N LYS A 64 -13.81 0.97 -2.32
CA LYS A 64 -12.96 0.30 -3.33
C LYS A 64 -11.49 0.70 -3.26
N MET A 65 -10.92 0.72 -2.06
CA MET A 65 -9.48 0.75 -1.88
C MET A 65 -8.95 -0.67 -2.11
N LEU A 66 -8.29 -0.89 -3.23
CA LEU A 66 -7.68 -2.18 -3.56
C LEU A 66 -6.40 -2.37 -2.76
N VAL A 67 -6.27 -3.50 -2.07
CA VAL A 67 -5.00 -3.89 -1.45
C VAL A 67 -4.30 -4.87 -2.37
N ASP A 68 -3.11 -4.50 -2.84
CA ASP A 68 -2.35 -5.26 -3.84
C ASP A 68 -0.89 -5.43 -3.42
N GLY A 69 -0.55 -6.60 -2.92
CA GLY A 69 0.83 -6.96 -2.56
C GLY A 69 1.78 -7.10 -3.76
N GLY A 70 1.27 -7.03 -4.99
CA GLY A 70 2.08 -7.02 -6.21
C GLY A 70 2.48 -5.62 -6.68
N ALA A 71 1.86 -4.57 -6.14
CA ALA A 71 2.19 -3.18 -6.45
C ALA A 71 3.23 -2.65 -5.47
N ALA A 72 4.32 -2.08 -5.96
CA ALA A 72 5.38 -1.54 -5.11
C ALA A 72 4.92 -0.31 -4.32
N VAL A 73 4.14 0.57 -4.94
CA VAL A 73 3.73 1.87 -4.41
C VAL A 73 2.22 2.03 -4.32
N ASN A 74 1.77 3.03 -3.55
CA ASN A 74 0.36 3.37 -3.48
C ASN A 74 -0.03 4.27 -4.66
N ILE A 75 -1.18 4.02 -5.26
CA ILE A 75 -1.65 4.71 -6.46
C ILE A 75 -3.01 5.36 -6.22
N MET A 76 -3.14 6.60 -6.70
CA MET A 76 -4.40 7.36 -6.69
C MET A 76 -4.74 7.81 -8.12
N PRO A 77 -5.88 7.39 -8.68
CA PRO A 77 -6.39 7.98 -9.92
C PRO A 77 -6.71 9.46 -9.75
N TYR A 78 -6.39 10.30 -10.73
CA TYR A 78 -6.59 11.76 -10.67
C TYR A 78 -8.04 12.15 -10.34
N VAL A 79 -9.02 11.35 -10.76
CA VAL A 79 -10.44 11.56 -10.43
C VAL A 79 -10.68 11.61 -8.91
N MET A 80 -9.88 10.89 -8.12
CA MET A 80 -10.02 10.88 -6.66
C MET A 80 -9.55 12.17 -6.03
N ILE A 81 -8.54 12.84 -6.58
CA ILE A 81 -8.06 14.15 -6.08
C ILE A 81 -9.23 15.15 -6.02
N ARG A 82 -10.00 15.23 -7.11
CA ARG A 82 -11.16 16.13 -7.17
C ARG A 82 -12.23 15.76 -6.13
N LYS A 83 -12.47 14.48 -5.90
CA LYS A 83 -13.40 14.01 -4.84
C LYS A 83 -12.92 14.38 -3.46
N LEU A 84 -11.60 14.40 -3.24
CA LEU A 84 -10.99 14.88 -2.00
C LEU A 84 -10.99 16.41 -1.87
N GLY A 85 -11.43 17.14 -2.89
CA GLY A 85 -11.44 18.61 -2.90
C GLY A 85 -10.07 19.22 -3.12
N LYS A 86 -9.17 18.44 -3.70
CA LYS A 86 -7.80 18.83 -4.05
C LYS A 86 -7.67 19.03 -5.56
N ASN A 87 -6.60 19.66 -6.00
CA ASN A 87 -6.31 19.93 -7.40
C ASN A 87 -4.84 19.55 -7.75
N GLN A 88 -4.41 19.86 -8.96
CA GLN A 88 -3.08 19.52 -9.44
C GLN A 88 -1.96 20.33 -8.73
N ASP A 89 -2.28 21.52 -8.23
CA ASP A 89 -1.31 22.38 -7.55
C ASP A 89 -0.96 21.86 -6.15
N ASP A 90 -1.81 20.97 -5.60
CA ASP A 90 -1.56 20.29 -4.32
C ASP A 90 -0.58 19.11 -4.46
N LEU A 91 -0.18 18.75 -5.70
CA LEU A 91 0.74 17.66 -5.94
C LEU A 91 2.20 18.11 -5.80
N THR A 92 2.96 17.31 -5.06
CA THR A 92 4.42 17.41 -5.08
C THR A 92 4.96 16.79 -6.36
N LYS A 93 5.91 17.44 -7.02
CA LYS A 93 6.58 16.88 -8.20
C LYS A 93 7.24 15.55 -7.85
N ALA A 94 6.96 14.54 -8.63
CA ALA A 94 7.58 13.23 -8.54
C ALA A 94 7.89 12.75 -9.96
N ASP A 95 9.17 12.65 -10.27
CA ASP A 95 9.64 12.11 -11.57
C ASP A 95 9.67 10.59 -11.52
N MET A 96 8.50 9.98 -11.30
CA MET A 96 8.36 8.54 -11.26
C MET A 96 7.60 8.04 -12.48
N MET A 97 8.14 7.00 -13.10
CA MET A 97 7.49 6.27 -14.19
C MET A 97 6.95 4.95 -13.62
N LEU A 98 5.64 4.77 -13.67
CA LEU A 98 5.01 3.52 -13.27
C LEU A 98 4.95 2.57 -14.46
N LYS A 99 5.48 1.38 -14.28
CA LYS A 99 5.41 0.31 -15.27
C LYS A 99 4.29 -0.65 -14.89
N GLU A 100 3.27 -0.72 -15.73
CA GLU A 100 2.18 -1.68 -15.57
C GLU A 100 2.66 -3.09 -15.92
N PHE A 101 1.90 -4.09 -15.50
CA PHE A 101 2.24 -5.50 -15.72
C PHE A 101 2.40 -5.85 -17.22
N GLU A 102 1.63 -5.19 -18.08
CA GLU A 102 1.72 -5.34 -19.55
C GLU A 102 2.91 -4.60 -20.18
N GLY A 103 3.75 -3.96 -19.36
CA GLY A 103 4.93 -3.22 -19.83
C GLY A 103 4.63 -1.78 -20.29
N VAL A 104 3.39 -1.35 -20.21
CA VAL A 104 3.02 0.05 -20.46
C VAL A 104 3.62 0.93 -19.37
N VAL A 105 4.34 1.96 -19.78
CA VAL A 105 4.95 2.92 -18.86
C VAL A 105 4.10 4.18 -18.86
N SER A 106 3.58 4.54 -17.69
CA SER A 106 2.76 5.73 -17.48
C SER A 106 3.49 6.72 -16.57
N PRO A 107 3.65 7.99 -16.97
CA PRO A 107 4.20 9.01 -16.09
C PRO A 107 3.22 9.31 -14.96
N THR A 108 3.74 9.58 -13.76
CA THR A 108 2.93 10.12 -12.68
C THR A 108 2.69 11.61 -12.87
N LEU A 109 1.55 12.10 -12.40
CA LEU A 109 1.26 13.54 -12.37
C LEU A 109 1.94 14.23 -11.17
N GLY A 110 2.37 13.46 -10.20
CA GLY A 110 3.00 13.88 -8.96
C GLY A 110 2.64 12.95 -7.81
N ALA A 111 3.02 13.33 -6.60
CA ALA A 111 2.70 12.62 -5.36
C ALA A 111 1.80 13.47 -4.47
N LEU A 112 0.89 12.83 -3.74
CA LEU A 112 0.00 13.46 -2.77
C LEU A 112 0.06 12.70 -1.45
N CYS A 113 0.38 13.42 -0.37
CA CYS A 113 0.28 12.89 0.99
C CYS A 113 -1.10 13.24 1.57
N VAL A 114 -1.78 12.24 2.11
CA VAL A 114 -3.11 12.37 2.73
C VAL A 114 -3.18 11.53 4.01
N ASP A 115 -4.07 11.91 4.92
CA ASP A 115 -4.35 11.12 6.11
C ASP A 115 -5.27 9.96 5.76
N LEU A 116 -4.73 8.74 5.77
CA LEU A 116 -5.48 7.51 5.55
C LEU A 116 -5.85 6.90 6.90
N THR A 117 -7.15 6.77 7.13
CA THR A 117 -7.70 6.10 8.32
C THR A 117 -8.19 4.72 7.93
N ILE A 118 -7.65 3.68 8.57
CA ILE A 118 -8.10 2.29 8.43
C ILE A 118 -8.36 1.73 9.82
N GLY A 119 -9.61 1.34 10.08
CA GLY A 119 -10.05 0.96 11.41
C GLY A 119 -9.87 2.11 12.40
N SER A 120 -9.10 1.89 13.46
CA SER A 120 -8.81 2.90 14.50
C SER A 120 -7.54 3.70 14.26
N LYS A 121 -6.79 3.42 13.19
CA LYS A 121 -5.46 3.99 12.94
C LYS A 121 -5.51 4.97 11.79
N THR A 122 -4.99 6.19 12.02
CA THR A 122 -4.81 7.22 10.97
C THR A 122 -3.32 7.48 10.78
N LEU A 123 -2.85 7.38 9.54
CA LEU A 123 -1.46 7.63 9.19
C LEU A 123 -1.35 8.46 7.91
N PRO A 124 -0.38 9.38 7.85
CA PRO A 124 -0.04 10.05 6.61
C PRO A 124 0.47 9.02 5.60
N THR A 125 -0.15 9.00 4.43
CA THR A 125 0.13 8.02 3.37
C THR A 125 0.35 8.74 2.06
N THR A 126 1.47 8.47 1.41
CA THR A 126 1.79 9.05 0.11
C THR A 126 1.24 8.19 -1.02
N PHE A 127 0.57 8.83 -1.96
CA PHE A 127 0.04 8.23 -3.18
C PHE A 127 0.68 8.86 -4.41
N PHE A 128 1.09 8.04 -5.36
CA PHE A 128 1.45 8.50 -6.69
C PHE A 128 0.20 8.65 -7.55
N VAL A 129 0.06 9.82 -8.14
CA VAL A 129 -1.15 10.18 -8.89
C VAL A 129 -0.96 9.86 -10.36
N ILE A 130 -1.93 9.14 -10.93
CA ILE A 130 -1.92 8.77 -12.33
C ILE A 130 -3.14 9.30 -13.08
N ASN A 131 -2.96 9.59 -14.36
CA ASN A 131 -4.06 9.92 -15.24
C ASN A 131 -4.66 8.63 -15.84
N GLY A 132 -5.32 7.85 -15.00
CA GLY A 132 -5.90 6.57 -15.38
C GLY A 132 -7.30 6.37 -14.81
N LYS A 133 -8.07 5.49 -15.45
CA LYS A 133 -9.35 4.99 -14.93
C LYS A 133 -9.14 3.55 -14.51
N GLY A 134 -9.04 3.33 -13.22
CA GLY A 134 -9.00 1.98 -12.64
C GLY A 134 -10.39 1.50 -12.18
N SER A 135 -10.53 0.22 -11.94
CA SER A 135 -11.69 -0.38 -11.27
C SER A 135 -11.72 -0.08 -9.76
N TYR A 136 -10.71 0.61 -9.24
CA TYR A 136 -10.51 0.98 -7.84
C TYR A 136 -10.50 2.51 -7.66
N SER A 137 -10.81 2.93 -6.44
CA SER A 137 -10.67 4.34 -6.04
C SER A 137 -9.25 4.69 -5.63
N LEU A 138 -8.61 3.80 -4.88
CA LEU A 138 -7.22 3.85 -4.44
C LEU A 138 -6.62 2.46 -4.54
N LEU A 139 -5.29 2.38 -4.71
CA LEU A 139 -4.52 1.16 -4.61
C LEU A 139 -3.50 1.33 -3.49
N LEU A 140 -3.51 0.40 -2.55
CA LEU A 140 -2.56 0.30 -1.45
C LEU A 140 -1.54 -0.78 -1.80
N GLY A 141 -0.31 -0.37 -2.04
CA GLY A 141 0.80 -1.24 -2.41
C GLY A 141 1.65 -1.67 -1.21
N GLN A 142 2.81 -2.23 -1.52
CA GLN A 142 3.78 -2.70 -0.53
C GLN A 142 4.21 -1.60 0.44
N ASP A 143 4.39 -0.35 -0.04
CA ASP A 143 4.72 0.79 0.82
C ASP A 143 3.78 0.89 2.02
N TRP A 144 2.46 0.84 1.76
CA TRP A 144 1.47 0.93 2.83
C TRP A 144 1.41 -0.35 3.67
N ILE A 145 1.48 -1.53 3.02
CA ILE A 145 1.41 -2.84 3.67
C ILE A 145 2.57 -2.99 4.66
N HIS A 146 3.79 -2.66 4.24
CA HIS A 146 4.98 -2.77 5.08
C HIS A 146 5.01 -1.71 6.19
N ALA A 147 4.67 -0.45 5.88
CA ALA A 147 4.61 0.62 6.89
C ALA A 147 3.61 0.33 8.01
N ASN A 148 2.62 -0.53 7.78
CA ASN A 148 1.63 -0.94 8.77
C ASN A 148 1.87 -2.34 9.34
N CYS A 149 2.93 -3.02 8.92
CA CYS A 149 3.23 -4.41 9.30
C CYS A 149 2.05 -5.35 9.04
N CYS A 150 1.28 -5.10 7.98
CA CYS A 150 0.08 -5.86 7.68
C CYS A 150 0.39 -7.21 7.03
N ILE A 151 -0.31 -8.24 7.45
CA ILE A 151 -0.33 -9.54 6.78
C ILE A 151 -1.58 -9.61 5.89
N LEU A 152 -1.36 -9.74 4.59
CA LEU A 152 -2.42 -9.85 3.59
C LEU A 152 -2.80 -11.31 3.36
N SER A 153 -4.08 -11.64 3.54
CA SER A 153 -4.61 -12.95 3.15
C SER A 153 -5.78 -12.81 2.17
N THR A 154 -5.49 -13.04 0.90
CA THR A 154 -6.53 -13.06 -0.15
C THR A 154 -7.47 -14.26 0.01
N MET A 155 -6.98 -15.37 0.56
CA MET A 155 -7.78 -16.57 0.83
C MET A 155 -8.85 -16.29 1.89
N HIS A 156 -8.50 -15.57 2.96
CA HIS A 156 -9.43 -15.25 4.05
C HIS A 156 -10.12 -13.89 3.87
N GLN A 157 -9.80 -13.17 2.79
CA GLN A 157 -10.31 -11.82 2.47
C GLN A 157 -10.16 -10.84 3.64
N CYS A 158 -8.98 -10.87 4.29
CA CYS A 158 -8.67 -10.02 5.45
C CYS A 158 -7.24 -9.49 5.42
N LEU A 159 -7.04 -8.48 6.24
CA LEU A 159 -5.75 -7.94 6.67
C LEU A 159 -5.64 -8.13 8.19
N ILE A 160 -4.46 -8.50 8.66
CA ILE A 160 -4.12 -8.59 10.08
C ILE A 160 -2.92 -7.68 10.34
#